data_14ea14d5e4530036c2afef63b5e3bffb
#
_entry.id   14ea14d5e4530036c2afef63b5e3bffb
#
_cell.length_a   1.000
_cell.length_b   1.000
_cell.length_c   1.000
_cell.angle_alpha   90.00
_cell.angle_beta   90.00
_cell.angle_gamma   90.00
#
_symmetry.space_group_name_H-M   'P 1'
#
loop_
_entity.id
_entity.type
_entity.pdbx_description
1 polymer ?
#
loop_
_entity_poly.entity_id
_entity_poly.type
_entity_poly.pdbx_seq_one_letter_code
_entity_poly.pdbx_strand_id
1 'polypeptide(L)'
;MVEYKFSQDSPITEEEALRVAADMGLHSLAFDLVVTADEPLHWHEFSSVSWVIEGTGAFSDGEGNVTEVSPGCRLEAPAGWLHSNLAGPPIRLVLATDLPGEQWTMPIDKDPADRPDHLVV
;
A
#
# COMPACT_ATOMS: atom_id res chain seq x y z
N MET A 1 -1.96 18.44 3.18
CA MET A 1 -1.84 17.17 3.94
C MET A 1 -2.00 15.99 3.00
N VAL A 2 -1.13 15.01 3.12
CA VAL A 2 -1.22 13.78 2.33
C VAL A 2 -2.19 12.84 3.05
N GLU A 3 -3.28 12.49 2.40
CA GLU A 3 -4.34 11.67 3.00
C GLU A 3 -4.48 10.34 2.28
N TYR A 4 -4.83 9.32 3.03
CA TYR A 4 -5.15 8.00 2.50
C TYR A 4 -6.61 7.66 2.78
N LYS A 5 -7.14 6.68 2.03
CA LYS A 5 -8.49 6.16 2.24
C LYS A 5 -8.43 4.67 2.53
N PHE A 6 -9.11 4.25 3.58
CA PHE A 6 -9.17 2.85 3.98
C PHE A 6 -10.64 2.44 4.07
N SER A 7 -10.95 1.27 3.52
CA SER A 7 -12.29 0.70 3.65
C SER A 7 -12.20 -0.80 3.92
N GLN A 8 -13.17 -1.32 4.68
CA GLN A 8 -13.35 -2.75 4.90
C GLN A 8 -14.56 -3.16 4.08
N ASP A 9 -14.29 -3.81 2.95
CA ASP A 9 -15.32 -4.26 2.02
C ASP A 9 -15.51 -5.77 2.14
N SER A 10 -16.41 -6.32 1.33
CA SER A 10 -16.55 -7.77 1.21
C SER A 10 -15.28 -8.37 0.63
N PRO A 11 -14.90 -9.60 1.03
CA PRO A 11 -13.75 -10.27 0.44
C PRO A 11 -13.82 -10.31 -1.09
N ILE A 12 -12.66 -10.14 -1.72
CA ILE A 12 -12.53 -10.12 -3.17
C ILE A 12 -11.46 -11.15 -3.56
N THR A 13 -11.62 -11.78 -4.71
CA THR A 13 -10.60 -12.70 -5.22
C THR A 13 -9.45 -11.92 -5.85
N GLU A 14 -8.29 -12.57 -5.93
CA GLU A 14 -7.12 -11.98 -6.59
C GLU A 14 -7.45 -11.61 -8.05
N GLU A 15 -8.13 -12.51 -8.77
CA GLU A 15 -8.53 -12.27 -10.16
C GLU A 15 -9.45 -11.05 -10.30
N GLU A 16 -10.42 -10.91 -9.41
CA GLU A 16 -11.34 -9.76 -9.40
C GLU A 16 -10.59 -8.46 -9.11
N ALA A 17 -9.68 -8.47 -8.13
CA ALA A 17 -8.90 -7.28 -7.77
C ALA A 17 -8.01 -6.85 -8.94
N LEU A 18 -7.35 -7.79 -9.62
CA LEU A 18 -6.55 -7.49 -10.80
C LEU A 18 -7.39 -6.88 -11.93
N ARG A 19 -8.61 -7.39 -12.11
CA ARG A 19 -9.52 -6.87 -13.13
C ARG A 19 -9.98 -5.45 -12.77
N VAL A 20 -10.34 -5.20 -11.52
CA VAL A 20 -10.73 -3.86 -11.06
C VAL A 20 -9.60 -2.87 -11.28
N ALA A 21 -8.37 -3.26 -10.94
CA ALA A 21 -7.19 -2.42 -11.13
C ALA A 21 -7.00 -2.07 -12.62
N ALA A 22 -7.15 -3.05 -13.50
CA ALA A 22 -7.05 -2.82 -14.95
C ALA A 22 -8.12 -1.85 -15.44
N ASP A 23 -9.35 -2.01 -14.96
CA ASP A 23 -10.46 -1.12 -15.30
C ASP A 23 -10.23 0.32 -14.82
N MET A 24 -9.45 0.49 -13.74
CA MET A 24 -9.04 1.79 -13.23
C MET A 24 -7.87 2.41 -14.03
N GLY A 25 -7.30 1.66 -14.97
CA GLY A 25 -6.14 2.11 -15.74
C GLY A 25 -4.82 2.03 -14.96
N LEU A 26 -4.77 1.23 -13.90
CA LEU A 26 -3.60 1.09 -13.05
C LEU A 26 -2.75 -0.12 -13.45
N HIS A 27 -1.48 -0.09 -13.06
CA HIS A 27 -0.54 -1.19 -13.22
C HIS A 27 -0.56 -2.04 -11.95
N SER A 28 -0.84 -3.32 -12.06
CA SER A 28 -1.05 -4.16 -10.88
C SER A 28 -0.18 -5.41 -10.86
N LEU A 29 0.04 -5.90 -9.64
CA LEU A 29 0.67 -7.20 -9.40
C LEU A 29 0.11 -7.81 -8.12
N ALA A 30 0.15 -9.13 -8.05
CA ALA A 30 -0.21 -9.88 -6.85
C ALA A 30 1.07 -10.45 -6.24
N PHE A 31 1.21 -10.36 -4.93
CA PHE A 31 2.39 -10.87 -4.23
C PHE A 31 2.09 -11.13 -2.75
N ASP A 32 2.99 -11.88 -2.12
CA ASP A 32 2.93 -12.10 -0.68
C ASP A 32 3.79 -11.07 0.02
N LEU A 33 3.19 -10.28 0.88
CA LEU A 33 3.90 -9.34 1.73
C LEU A 33 4.32 -10.06 3.01
N VAL A 34 5.63 -10.15 3.23
CA VAL A 34 6.20 -10.78 4.42
C VAL A 34 6.92 -9.71 5.23
N VAL A 35 6.45 -9.48 6.45
CA VAL A 35 7.00 -8.46 7.35
C VAL A 35 7.44 -9.14 8.63
N THR A 36 8.74 -9.35 8.79
CA THR A 36 9.32 -10.07 9.94
C THR A 36 9.66 -9.15 11.10
N ALA A 37 9.75 -7.85 10.86
CA ALA A 37 9.96 -6.84 11.90
C ALA A 37 9.25 -5.57 11.44
N ASP A 38 8.82 -4.74 12.38
CA ASP A 38 8.16 -3.47 12.06
C ASP A 38 9.07 -2.65 11.14
N GLU A 39 8.51 -2.19 10.02
CA GLU A 39 9.25 -1.38 9.07
C GLU A 39 9.42 0.05 9.60
N PRO A 40 10.51 0.74 9.24
CA PRO A 40 10.59 2.17 9.51
C PRO A 40 9.56 2.92 8.65
N LEU A 41 9.15 4.08 9.11
CA LEU A 41 8.28 4.96 8.31
C LEU A 41 8.95 5.24 6.97
N HIS A 42 8.17 5.14 5.90
CA HIS A 42 8.63 5.36 4.54
C HIS A 42 7.49 5.91 3.67
N TRP A 43 7.82 6.29 2.45
CA TRP A 43 6.87 6.75 1.44
C TRP A 43 7.23 6.17 0.09
N HIS A 44 6.28 6.22 -0.84
CA HIS A 44 6.48 5.76 -2.22
C HIS A 44 6.25 6.91 -3.19
N GLU A 45 6.95 6.86 -4.32
CA GLU A 45 6.83 7.87 -5.37
C GLU A 45 5.55 7.72 -6.20
N PHE A 46 4.83 6.63 -6.04
CA PHE A 46 3.59 6.33 -6.76
C PHE A 46 2.37 6.42 -5.85
N SER A 47 1.21 6.68 -6.46
CA SER A 47 -0.08 6.50 -5.80
C SER A 47 -0.55 5.07 -6.03
N SER A 48 -1.22 4.49 -5.05
CA SER A 48 -1.59 3.08 -5.10
C SER A 48 -2.98 2.80 -4.57
N VAL A 49 -3.53 1.68 -5.04
CA VAL A 49 -4.68 1.02 -4.44
C VAL A 49 -4.25 -0.40 -4.15
N SER A 50 -4.49 -0.88 -2.94
CA SER A 50 -4.18 -2.26 -2.58
C SER A 50 -5.40 -2.94 -1.98
N TRP A 51 -5.49 -4.25 -2.24
CA TRP A 51 -6.54 -5.13 -1.71
C TRP A 51 -5.87 -6.25 -0.95
N VAL A 52 -6.38 -6.53 0.24
CA VAL A 52 -5.97 -7.72 1.00
C VAL A 52 -6.82 -8.89 0.51
N ILE A 53 -6.16 -9.92 0.00
CA ILE A 53 -6.80 -11.13 -0.53
C ILE A 53 -6.88 -12.21 0.55
N GLU A 54 -5.76 -12.47 1.24
CA GLU A 54 -5.66 -13.45 2.31
C GLU A 54 -4.73 -12.94 3.40
N GLY A 55 -4.97 -13.40 4.63
CA GLY A 55 -4.13 -13.08 5.78
C GLY A 55 -4.58 -11.84 6.53
N THR A 56 -3.92 -11.58 7.63
CA THR A 56 -4.20 -10.44 8.51
C THR A 56 -2.90 -9.74 8.88
N GLY A 57 -2.98 -8.46 9.15
CA GLY A 57 -1.82 -7.68 9.56
C GLY A 57 -2.23 -6.29 10.02
N ALA A 58 -1.28 -5.37 10.03
CA ALA A 58 -1.54 -3.99 10.41
C ALA A 58 -0.50 -3.06 9.77
N PHE A 59 -0.88 -1.80 9.61
CA PHE A 59 0.04 -0.74 9.24
C PHE A 59 -0.13 0.44 10.18
N SER A 60 0.90 1.27 10.28
CA SER A 60 0.82 2.54 10.98
C SER A 60 1.04 3.69 9.99
N ASP A 61 0.45 4.83 10.30
CA ASP A 61 0.68 6.06 9.56
C ASP A 61 1.75 6.92 10.25
N GLY A 62 2.09 8.07 9.66
CA GLY A 62 3.10 8.97 10.23
C GLY A 62 2.69 9.64 11.53
N GLU A 63 1.43 9.50 11.95
CA GLU A 63 0.89 10.08 13.17
C GLU A 63 0.73 9.07 14.30
N GLY A 64 1.17 7.83 14.08
CA GLY A 64 1.11 6.77 15.08
C GLY A 64 -0.21 6.02 15.16
N ASN A 65 -1.14 6.26 14.23
CA ASN A 65 -2.37 5.50 14.16
C ASN A 65 -2.10 4.12 13.55
N VAL A 66 -2.65 3.08 14.17
CA VAL A 66 -2.51 1.70 13.71
C VAL A 66 -3.84 1.22 13.16
N THR A 67 -3.81 0.66 11.96
CA THR A 67 -4.98 0.09 11.30
C THR A 67 -4.76 -1.39 11.04
N GLU A 68 -5.66 -2.23 11.52
CA GLU A 68 -5.62 -3.66 11.24
C GLU A 68 -6.23 -3.93 9.86
N VAL A 69 -5.65 -4.91 9.15
CA VAL A 69 -6.11 -5.31 7.82
C VAL A 69 -6.48 -6.79 7.80
N SER A 70 -7.46 -7.12 6.98
CA SER A 70 -7.99 -8.48 6.80
C SER A 70 -8.57 -8.60 5.40
N PRO A 71 -8.94 -9.83 4.96
CA PRO A 71 -9.51 -10.00 3.61
C PRO A 71 -10.70 -9.06 3.37
N GLY A 72 -10.67 -8.38 2.23
CA GLY A 72 -11.67 -7.38 1.85
C GLY A 72 -11.28 -5.94 2.13
N CYS A 73 -10.18 -5.71 2.86
CA CYS A 73 -9.66 -4.37 3.06
C CYS A 73 -9.14 -3.79 1.75
N ARG A 74 -9.43 -2.51 1.54
CA ARG A 74 -8.94 -1.72 0.42
C ARG A 74 -8.29 -0.46 0.96
N LEU A 75 -7.06 -0.19 0.50
CA LEU A 75 -6.31 0.99 0.89
C LEU A 75 -5.95 1.79 -0.36
N GLU A 76 -6.37 3.06 -0.41
CA GLU A 76 -5.96 4.00 -1.44
C GLU A 76 -4.96 4.96 -0.81
N ALA A 77 -3.72 4.96 -1.30
CA ALA A 77 -2.63 5.73 -0.73
C ALA A 77 -2.04 6.68 -1.77
N PRO A 78 -2.01 8.00 -1.51
CA PRO A 78 -1.36 8.93 -2.43
C PRO A 78 0.16 8.82 -2.35
N ALA A 79 0.84 9.23 -3.43
CA ALA A 79 2.29 9.35 -3.42
C ALA A 79 2.74 10.26 -2.27
N GLY A 80 3.80 9.88 -1.59
CA GLY A 80 4.35 10.66 -0.48
C GLY A 80 3.74 10.38 0.89
N TRP A 81 2.68 9.56 0.97
CA TRP A 81 2.09 9.23 2.26
C TRP A 81 3.05 8.38 3.11
N LEU A 82 3.30 8.87 4.34
CA LEU A 82 4.18 8.17 5.29
C LEU A 82 3.42 7.06 6.00
N HIS A 83 4.00 5.86 5.97
CA HIS A 83 3.42 4.68 6.60
C HIS A 83 4.49 3.64 6.90
N SER A 84 4.13 2.63 7.66
CA SER A 84 4.96 1.46 7.88
C SER A 84 4.08 0.22 8.04
N ASN A 85 4.55 -0.91 7.52
CA ASN A 85 3.90 -2.19 7.77
C ASN A 85 4.47 -2.78 9.07
N LEU A 86 3.59 -3.34 9.89
CA LEU A 86 3.98 -3.93 11.16
C LEU A 86 4.22 -5.43 11.00
N ALA A 87 5.10 -5.98 11.82
CA ALA A 87 5.42 -7.40 11.79
C ALA A 87 4.17 -8.26 11.98
N GLY A 88 4.06 -9.34 11.23
CA GLY A 88 2.93 -10.25 11.31
C GLY A 88 3.05 -11.39 10.30
N PRO A 89 2.02 -12.23 10.22
CA PRO A 89 2.01 -13.33 9.24
C PRO A 89 1.96 -12.79 7.81
N PRO A 90 2.33 -13.62 6.81
CA PRO A 90 2.26 -13.20 5.42
C PRO A 90 0.84 -12.79 4.99
N ILE A 91 0.77 -11.77 4.14
CA ILE A 91 -0.48 -11.26 3.59
C ILE A 91 -0.41 -11.35 2.08
N ARG A 92 -1.44 -11.94 1.46
CA ARG A 92 -1.56 -11.91 0.01
C ARG A 92 -2.22 -10.61 -0.42
N LEU A 93 -1.52 -9.81 -1.23
CA LEU A 93 -1.98 -8.51 -1.69
C LEU A 93 -2.08 -8.45 -3.20
N VAL A 94 -3.02 -7.63 -3.67
CA VAL A 94 -2.96 -7.05 -5.02
C VAL A 94 -2.63 -5.58 -4.85
N LEU A 95 -1.54 -5.14 -5.45
CA LEU A 95 -1.10 -3.74 -5.44
C LEU A 95 -1.24 -3.18 -6.85
N ALA A 96 -1.90 -2.04 -6.96
CA ALA A 96 -2.08 -1.33 -8.22
C ALA A 96 -1.52 0.08 -8.10
N THR A 97 -0.72 0.51 -9.07
CA THR A 97 -0.04 1.81 -9.02
C THR A 97 -0.29 2.61 -10.30
N ASP A 98 -0.24 3.94 -10.17
CA ASP A 98 -0.34 4.84 -11.32
C ASP A 98 0.95 4.86 -12.15
N LEU A 99 2.09 4.53 -11.54
CA LEU A 99 3.40 4.48 -12.20
C LEU A 99 3.77 3.01 -12.43
N PRO A 100 4.09 2.59 -13.67
CA PRO A 100 4.48 1.20 -13.93
C PRO A 100 5.76 0.84 -13.18
N GLY A 101 5.87 -0.44 -12.77
CA GLY A 101 6.97 -0.92 -11.93
C GLY A 101 8.36 -0.65 -12.50
N GLU A 102 8.53 -0.70 -13.81
CA GLU A 102 9.82 -0.42 -14.46
C GLU A 102 10.24 1.05 -14.33
N GLN A 103 9.34 1.93 -13.93
CA GLN A 103 9.63 3.35 -13.71
C GLN A 103 9.87 3.69 -12.25
N TRP A 104 9.71 2.72 -11.34
CA TRP A 104 10.00 2.95 -9.92
C TRP A 104 11.50 3.11 -9.71
N THR A 105 11.88 4.07 -8.85
CA THR A 105 13.30 4.27 -8.49
C THR A 105 13.59 3.58 -7.16
N MET A 106 14.84 3.16 -6.99
CA MET A 106 15.27 2.50 -5.76
C MET A 106 15.86 3.50 -4.77
N PRO A 107 15.65 3.30 -3.48
CA PRO A 107 14.80 2.24 -2.89
C PRO A 107 13.32 2.54 -3.09
N ILE A 108 12.50 1.48 -3.16
CA ILE A 108 11.05 1.62 -3.30
C ILE A 108 10.47 2.26 -2.04
N ASP A 109 10.92 1.79 -0.88
CA ASP A 109 10.58 2.38 0.42
C ASP A 109 11.58 3.50 0.69
N LYS A 110 11.10 4.74 0.66
CA LYS A 110 11.95 5.92 0.70
C LYS A 110 11.99 6.58 2.08
N ASP A 111 13.13 7.14 2.43
CA ASP A 111 13.35 7.81 3.71
C ASP A 111 12.48 9.07 3.82
N PRO A 112 11.76 9.27 4.94
CA PRO A 112 10.98 10.49 5.15
C PRO A 112 11.77 11.79 4.92
N ALA A 113 13.05 11.79 5.21
CA ALA A 113 13.92 12.95 5.02
C ALA A 113 14.08 13.34 3.54
N ASP A 114 13.88 12.38 2.62
CA ASP A 114 14.05 12.59 1.19
C ASP A 114 12.73 12.96 0.49
N ARG A 115 11.64 13.12 1.23
CA ARG A 115 10.34 13.42 0.64
C ARG A 115 10.31 14.83 0.05
N PRO A 116 10.01 14.99 -1.27
CA PRO A 116 9.93 16.31 -1.89
C PRO A 116 8.82 17.16 -1.28
N ASP A 117 9.02 18.48 -1.26
CA ASP A 117 8.04 19.42 -0.67
C ASP A 117 6.67 19.33 -1.34
N HIS A 118 6.61 19.08 -2.64
CA HIS A 118 5.32 18.98 -3.34
C HIS A 118 4.48 17.76 -2.91
N LEU A 119 5.07 16.79 -2.24
CA LEU A 119 4.37 15.63 -1.67
C LEU A 119 4.06 15.82 -0.17
N VAL A 120 4.43 16.94 0.41
CA VAL A 120 4.16 17.27 1.81
C VAL A 120 3.08 18.37 1.83
N VAL A 121 1.86 17.97 1.80
CA VAL A 121 0.76 18.96 1.72
C VAL A 121 -0.06 18.98 3.00
#